data_ba55640102cbd8f08b0f20386623ca04
#
_entry.id   ba55640102cbd8f08b0f20386623ca04
#
_cell.length_a   1.000
_cell.length_b   1.000
_cell.length_c   1.000
_cell.angle_alpha   90.00
_cell.angle_beta   90.00
_cell.angle_gamma   90.00
#
_symmetry.space_group_name_H-M   'P 1'
#
loop_
_entity.id
_entity.type
_entity.pdbx_description
1 polymer ?
#
loop_
_entity_poly.entity_id
_entity_poly.type
_entity_poly.pdbx_seq_one_letter_code
_entity_poly.pdbx_strand_id
1 'polypeptide(L)'
;MLKSGPVHLNIQFDEPLVSAEKTDWLAGLRVTPRSYDNQVNGKLESTTGVLVVGHDRAGYTVSEITEFADKLGWPVIAEDPLSFPQAVAHTALFLSDPKISEILAAQNVVVIGRTTLSRSTNNFIKLAKNLIVIDPRTKDIDSKREGNLILSQLPNEVVSQKNDAPDWQIASDLSASIISELEWSEQLAIVNICKSIPTQSALFIGSSRPVRDVEAFCKPRSGVQVLANRGLAGIDGNISTVFGIATEFESTYAILGDLTFLHDISALTNRTDQNVRIYVINNNGGGIFSTLTHRGSDGFESIFGTPHNLDLAAIASALNIKTSSINSVDQLNKELAQPIDGVRIVIAQMPDRESNSDLLKQVHSSLQKI
;
A
#
# COMPACT_ATOMS: atom_id res chain seq x y z
N MET A 1 8.30 -11.64 -30.01
CA MET A 1 8.32 -10.23 -29.57
C MET A 1 7.25 -10.06 -28.49
N LEU A 2 7.65 -9.97 -27.23
CA LEU A 2 6.72 -9.66 -26.14
C LEU A 2 6.48 -8.15 -26.18
N LYS A 3 5.24 -7.72 -26.42
CA LYS A 3 4.85 -6.32 -26.31
C LYS A 3 4.78 -5.92 -24.84
N SER A 4 4.80 -4.62 -24.54
CA SER A 4 4.63 -4.09 -23.19
C SER A 4 3.20 -4.29 -22.72
N GLY A 5 2.99 -5.26 -21.86
CA GLY A 5 1.68 -5.56 -21.29
C GLY A 5 1.56 -7.02 -20.87
N PRO A 6 0.44 -7.39 -20.28
CA PRO A 6 0.15 -8.77 -19.94
C PRO A 6 0.24 -9.67 -21.17
N VAL A 7 0.89 -10.81 -20.99
CA VAL A 7 1.02 -11.81 -22.05
C VAL A 7 0.48 -13.12 -21.54
N HIS A 8 -0.40 -13.73 -22.32
CA HIS A 8 -0.84 -15.10 -22.08
C HIS A 8 -0.02 -16.04 -22.98
N LEU A 9 0.70 -16.96 -22.36
CA LEU A 9 1.39 -18.05 -23.04
C LEU A 9 0.65 -19.35 -22.77
N ASN A 10 0.13 -19.95 -23.81
CA ASN A 10 -0.40 -21.32 -23.72
C ASN A 10 0.71 -22.27 -24.15
N ILE A 11 1.31 -22.97 -23.20
CA ILE A 11 2.39 -23.93 -23.43
C ILE A 11 1.82 -25.32 -23.21
N GLN A 12 1.80 -26.10 -24.27
CA GLN A 12 1.39 -27.49 -24.21
C GLN A 12 2.59 -28.37 -23.90
N PHE A 13 2.42 -29.31 -23.00
CA PHE A 13 3.43 -30.31 -22.66
C PHE A 13 2.90 -31.69 -23.03
N ASP A 14 3.81 -32.57 -23.46
CA ASP A 14 3.54 -33.96 -23.70
C ASP A 14 4.51 -34.84 -22.88
N GLU A 15 4.23 -36.09 -22.73
CA GLU A 15 5.10 -37.02 -22.01
C GLU A 15 6.42 -37.32 -22.78
N PRO A 16 7.55 -37.47 -22.04
CA PRO A 16 7.71 -37.45 -20.60
C PRO A 16 7.78 -36.03 -20.04
N LEU A 17 7.02 -35.75 -18.95
CA LEU A 17 6.97 -34.45 -18.30
C LEU A 17 8.25 -34.08 -17.53
N VAL A 18 9.11 -35.08 -17.30
CA VAL A 18 10.41 -34.88 -16.65
C VAL A 18 11.48 -35.30 -17.64
N SER A 19 12.37 -34.37 -18.00
CA SER A 19 13.51 -34.69 -18.88
C SER A 19 14.44 -35.69 -18.21
N ALA A 20 14.84 -36.72 -18.96
CA ALA A 20 15.91 -37.64 -18.56
C ALA A 20 17.30 -36.98 -18.59
N GLU A 21 17.44 -35.88 -19.32
CA GLU A 21 18.68 -35.14 -19.45
C GLU A 21 18.72 -34.01 -18.40
N LYS A 22 19.75 -34.04 -17.55
CA LYS A 22 20.08 -32.96 -16.63
C LYS A 22 20.88 -31.89 -17.36
N THR A 23 20.32 -31.25 -18.35
CA THR A 23 20.94 -30.12 -19.05
C THR A 23 20.53 -28.83 -18.38
N ASP A 24 21.49 -27.94 -18.09
CA ASP A 24 21.22 -26.58 -17.72
C ASP A 24 20.80 -25.79 -18.96
N TRP A 25 19.52 -25.93 -19.34
CA TRP A 25 18.93 -25.24 -20.49
C TRP A 25 18.85 -23.72 -20.32
N LEU A 26 19.10 -23.23 -19.12
CA LEU A 26 19.20 -21.79 -18.83
C LEU A 26 20.64 -21.28 -19.03
N ALA A 27 21.63 -22.17 -19.13
CA ALA A 27 23.00 -21.78 -19.37
C ALA A 27 23.11 -21.02 -20.71
N GLY A 28 23.52 -19.78 -20.63
CA GLY A 28 23.63 -18.88 -21.78
C GLY A 28 22.37 -18.12 -22.16
N LEU A 29 21.25 -18.31 -21.46
CA LEU A 29 20.08 -17.44 -21.65
C LEU A 29 20.42 -16.00 -21.24
N ARG A 30 20.41 -15.10 -22.22
CA ARG A 30 20.57 -13.66 -21.97
C ARG A 30 19.22 -12.99 -22.06
N VAL A 31 18.76 -12.44 -20.96
CA VAL A 31 17.62 -11.52 -20.96
C VAL A 31 18.15 -10.15 -21.39
N THR A 32 17.73 -9.69 -22.55
CA THR A 32 18.03 -8.33 -22.98
C THR A 32 17.09 -7.40 -22.23
N PRO A 33 17.59 -6.51 -21.37
CA PRO A 33 16.75 -5.51 -20.74
C PRO A 33 16.05 -4.69 -21.82
N ARG A 34 14.81 -4.34 -21.57
CA ARG A 34 14.06 -3.51 -22.49
C ARG A 34 14.67 -2.11 -22.49
N SER A 35 15.16 -1.63 -23.63
CA SER A 35 15.44 -0.21 -23.82
C SER A 35 14.13 0.47 -24.16
N TYR A 36 13.67 1.38 -23.31
CA TYR A 36 12.63 2.32 -23.67
C TYR A 36 13.26 3.41 -24.55
N ASP A 37 12.53 3.80 -25.59
CA ASP A 37 12.99 4.85 -26.49
C ASP A 37 13.02 6.16 -25.68
N ASN A 38 14.23 6.59 -25.28
CA ASN A 38 14.49 7.69 -24.35
C ASN A 38 14.37 9.05 -25.06
N GLN A 39 13.38 9.22 -25.90
CA GLN A 39 13.15 10.48 -26.55
C GLN A 39 12.12 11.32 -25.77
N VAL A 40 12.53 11.94 -24.70
CA VAL A 40 12.21 13.35 -24.41
C VAL A 40 13.11 13.81 -23.25
N ASN A 41 14.11 14.61 -23.53
CA ASN A 41 14.75 15.48 -22.54
C ASN A 41 13.70 16.52 -22.11
N GLY A 42 12.80 16.12 -21.21
CA GLY A 42 11.72 16.97 -20.75
C GLY A 42 12.25 17.95 -19.72
N LYS A 43 12.14 19.22 -20.03
CA LYS A 43 12.22 20.29 -19.05
C LYS A 43 10.84 20.43 -18.40
N LEU A 44 10.78 20.39 -17.09
CA LEU A 44 9.56 20.73 -16.36
C LEU A 44 9.68 22.18 -15.88
N GLU A 45 8.86 23.03 -16.47
CA GLU A 45 8.72 24.43 -16.08
C GLU A 45 7.39 24.64 -15.38
N SER A 46 7.40 24.56 -14.06
CA SER A 46 6.21 24.78 -13.25
C SER A 46 6.60 25.41 -11.92
N THR A 47 6.07 26.56 -11.63
CA THR A 47 6.49 27.33 -10.46
C THR A 47 6.04 26.70 -9.15
N THR A 48 4.81 26.21 -9.09
CA THR A 48 4.23 25.58 -7.89
C THR A 48 3.32 24.43 -8.27
N GLY A 49 3.19 23.44 -7.38
CA GLY A 49 2.33 22.30 -7.61
C GLY A 49 2.35 21.29 -6.46
N VAL A 50 1.88 20.09 -6.75
CA VAL A 50 1.90 18.94 -5.86
C VAL A 50 2.45 17.73 -6.60
N LEU A 51 3.33 16.98 -5.94
CA LEU A 51 3.81 15.69 -6.43
C LEU A 51 2.98 14.57 -5.82
N VAL A 52 2.47 13.68 -6.64
CA VAL A 52 1.75 12.47 -6.22
C VAL A 52 2.55 11.24 -6.64
N VAL A 53 2.83 10.37 -5.69
CA VAL A 53 3.55 9.10 -5.91
C VAL A 53 2.59 7.95 -5.68
N GLY A 54 2.33 7.18 -6.72
CA GLY A 54 1.49 5.99 -6.63
C GLY A 54 2.23 4.82 -6.00
N HIS A 55 1.49 3.83 -5.52
CA HIS A 55 2.06 2.55 -5.09
C HIS A 55 2.82 1.84 -6.22
N ASP A 56 2.29 1.91 -7.43
CA ASP A 56 3.00 1.51 -8.63
C ASP A 56 3.86 2.69 -9.12
N ARG A 57 5.13 2.65 -8.80
CA ARG A 57 6.12 3.71 -9.05
C ARG A 57 6.69 3.71 -10.47
N ALA A 58 6.08 3.00 -11.41
CA ALA A 58 6.53 2.91 -12.81
C ALA A 58 7.96 2.37 -13.00
N GLY A 59 8.48 1.63 -12.02
CA GLY A 59 9.83 1.08 -12.02
C GLY A 59 10.90 2.01 -11.43
N TYR A 60 10.54 3.22 -11.02
CA TYR A 60 11.47 4.12 -10.33
C TYR A 60 11.74 3.67 -8.90
N THR A 61 12.97 3.84 -8.47
CA THR A 61 13.39 3.62 -7.09
C THR A 61 12.91 4.76 -6.19
N VAL A 62 12.89 4.50 -4.88
CA VAL A 62 12.58 5.55 -3.88
C VAL A 62 13.59 6.69 -3.97
N SER A 63 14.88 6.40 -4.20
CA SER A 63 15.93 7.40 -4.30
C SER A 63 15.71 8.35 -5.48
N GLU A 64 15.44 7.82 -6.67
CA GLU A 64 15.18 8.63 -7.86
C GLU A 64 13.96 9.55 -7.68
N ILE A 65 12.90 9.04 -7.05
CA ILE A 65 11.71 9.85 -6.77
C ILE A 65 11.99 10.90 -5.70
N THR A 66 12.76 10.57 -4.65
CA THR A 66 13.14 11.50 -3.60
C THR A 66 13.99 12.65 -4.16
N GLU A 67 15.00 12.34 -4.98
CA GLU A 67 15.82 13.35 -5.64
C GLU A 67 15.00 14.27 -6.55
N PHE A 68 14.01 13.72 -7.23
CA PHE A 68 13.10 14.52 -8.06
C PHE A 68 12.17 15.39 -7.21
N ALA A 69 11.64 14.86 -6.11
CA ALA A 69 10.80 15.61 -5.16
C ALA A 69 11.57 16.78 -4.54
N ASP A 70 12.84 16.58 -4.18
CA ASP A 70 13.71 17.62 -3.63
C ASP A 70 13.96 18.73 -4.65
N LYS A 71 14.13 18.39 -5.93
CA LYS A 71 14.27 19.39 -7.02
C LYS A 71 12.99 20.20 -7.22
N LEU A 72 11.82 19.58 -7.05
CA LEU A 72 10.54 20.28 -7.15
C LEU A 72 10.29 21.19 -5.95
N GLY A 73 10.60 20.74 -4.73
CA GLY A 73 10.33 21.46 -3.50
C GLY A 73 8.81 21.64 -3.23
N TRP A 74 7.99 20.73 -3.73
CA TRP A 74 6.54 20.76 -3.60
C TRP A 74 6.03 19.81 -2.52
N PRO A 75 4.81 20.01 -1.99
CA PRO A 75 4.17 19.00 -1.17
C PRO A 75 4.10 17.65 -1.89
N VAL A 76 4.39 16.57 -1.16
CA VAL A 76 4.41 15.21 -1.69
C VAL A 76 3.26 14.42 -1.09
N ILE A 77 2.40 13.88 -1.92
CA ILE A 77 1.40 12.85 -1.56
C ILE A 77 1.97 11.50 -1.95
N ALA A 78 2.08 10.57 -1.03
CA ALA A 78 2.52 9.20 -1.32
C ALA A 78 1.46 8.18 -0.87
N GLU A 79 1.03 7.30 -1.78
CA GLU A 79 0.18 6.15 -1.40
C GLU A 79 0.92 5.17 -0.47
N ASP A 80 2.26 5.24 -0.45
CA ASP A 80 3.12 4.53 0.49
C ASP A 80 3.94 5.55 1.31
N PRO A 81 3.42 6.07 2.42
CA PRO A 81 4.13 7.04 3.23
C PRO A 81 5.36 6.46 3.93
N LEU A 82 5.43 5.14 4.10
CA LEU A 82 6.54 4.49 4.82
C LEU A 82 7.84 4.43 4.01
N SER A 83 7.79 4.72 2.71
CA SER A 83 8.97 4.83 1.85
C SER A 83 9.42 6.27 1.59
N PHE A 84 8.59 7.28 1.89
CA PHE A 84 8.85 8.68 1.52
C PHE A 84 8.79 9.61 2.74
N PRO A 85 9.91 9.82 3.46
CA PRO A 85 9.93 10.62 4.70
C PRO A 85 9.54 12.09 4.48
N GLN A 86 9.69 12.62 3.26
CA GLN A 86 9.30 13.98 2.88
C GLN A 86 7.81 14.11 2.50
N ALA A 87 7.05 13.00 2.46
CA ALA A 87 5.63 13.07 2.15
C ALA A 87 4.86 13.80 3.25
N VAL A 88 3.79 14.48 2.88
CA VAL A 88 2.85 15.06 3.83
C VAL A 88 2.07 13.93 4.50
N ALA A 89 2.05 13.91 5.84
CA ALA A 89 1.36 12.87 6.58
C ALA A 89 -0.16 13.00 6.43
N HIS A 90 -0.84 11.85 6.41
CA HIS A 90 -2.29 11.73 6.50
C HIS A 90 -3.08 12.35 5.33
N THR A 91 -2.46 12.52 4.17
CA THR A 91 -3.08 13.16 2.99
C THR A 91 -4.36 12.47 2.57
N ALA A 92 -4.39 11.13 2.53
CA ALA A 92 -5.59 10.39 2.16
C ALA A 92 -6.76 10.61 3.14
N LEU A 93 -6.47 10.99 4.37
CA LEU A 93 -7.47 11.28 5.40
C LEU A 93 -8.06 12.68 5.22
N PHE A 94 -7.27 13.75 5.25
CA PHE A 94 -7.80 15.11 5.18
C PHE A 94 -8.28 15.50 3.77
N LEU A 95 -7.71 14.95 2.70
CA LEU A 95 -8.21 15.16 1.33
C LEU A 95 -9.55 14.44 1.06
N SER A 96 -10.05 13.66 2.01
CA SER A 96 -11.43 13.13 1.92
C SER A 96 -12.49 14.21 2.15
N ASP A 97 -12.14 15.32 2.78
CA ASP A 97 -12.99 16.49 2.90
C ASP A 97 -12.88 17.35 1.62
N PRO A 98 -14.01 17.61 0.91
CA PRO A 98 -13.99 18.39 -0.32
C PRO A 98 -13.51 19.83 -0.14
N LYS A 99 -13.82 20.47 1.00
CA LYS A 99 -13.42 21.86 1.26
C LYS A 99 -11.90 21.95 1.46
N ILE A 100 -11.33 21.03 2.24
CA ILE A 100 -9.87 20.97 2.41
C ILE A 100 -9.20 20.70 1.05
N SER A 101 -9.74 19.76 0.27
CA SER A 101 -9.23 19.46 -1.07
C SER A 101 -9.27 20.68 -2.01
N GLU A 102 -10.33 21.48 -1.96
CA GLU A 102 -10.46 22.71 -2.76
C GLU A 102 -9.48 23.79 -2.31
N ILE A 103 -9.28 23.99 -1.00
CA ILE A 103 -8.31 24.93 -0.45
C ILE A 103 -6.87 24.57 -0.87
N LEU A 104 -6.55 23.27 -0.83
CA LEU A 104 -5.21 22.75 -1.15
C LEU A 104 -5.01 22.50 -2.64
N ALA A 105 -6.03 22.71 -3.48
CA ALA A 105 -5.98 22.43 -4.91
C ALA A 105 -4.81 23.19 -5.57
N ALA A 106 -3.99 22.46 -6.31
CA ALA A 106 -2.85 23.01 -7.03
C ALA A 106 -3.15 23.12 -8.53
N GLN A 107 -2.58 24.15 -9.18
CA GLN A 107 -2.68 24.28 -10.62
C GLN A 107 -1.96 23.16 -11.36
N ASN A 108 -0.80 22.75 -10.85
CA ASN A 108 0.02 21.71 -11.43
C ASN A 108 0.06 20.51 -10.48
N VAL A 109 -0.25 19.33 -10.99
CA VAL A 109 -0.07 18.06 -10.30
C VAL A 109 0.79 17.15 -11.15
N VAL A 110 1.88 16.68 -10.58
CA VAL A 110 2.75 15.67 -11.19
C VAL A 110 2.44 14.34 -10.53
N VAL A 111 2.12 13.32 -11.33
CA VAL A 111 1.89 11.96 -10.86
C VAL A 111 3.00 11.06 -11.38
N ILE A 112 3.75 10.41 -10.47
CA ILE A 112 4.71 9.37 -10.83
C ILE A 112 4.05 8.01 -10.72
N GLY A 113 4.09 7.27 -11.82
CA GLY A 113 3.51 5.94 -11.92
C GLY A 113 1.99 5.96 -11.84
N ARG A 114 1.41 5.06 -11.03
CA ARG A 114 -0.03 4.86 -10.98
C ARG A 114 -0.55 4.87 -9.56
N THR A 115 -1.53 5.74 -9.29
CA THR A 115 -2.33 5.66 -8.08
C THR A 115 -3.28 4.47 -8.18
N THR A 116 -3.29 3.63 -7.17
CA THR A 116 -4.02 2.36 -7.17
C THR A 116 -5.03 2.25 -6.03
N LEU A 117 -5.09 3.22 -5.13
CA LEU A 117 -5.65 3.03 -3.80
C LEU A 117 -6.69 4.08 -3.41
N SER A 118 -6.28 5.32 -3.23
CA SER A 118 -7.08 6.33 -2.56
C SER A 118 -8.07 7.05 -3.47
N ARG A 119 -9.35 7.06 -3.08
CA ARG A 119 -10.37 7.86 -3.77
C ARG A 119 -10.18 9.35 -3.52
N SER A 120 -9.79 9.74 -2.31
CA SER A 120 -9.52 11.14 -1.95
C SER A 120 -8.38 11.71 -2.77
N THR A 121 -7.25 11.02 -2.85
CA THR A 121 -6.10 11.39 -3.68
C THR A 121 -6.49 11.48 -5.16
N ASN A 122 -7.23 10.50 -5.68
CA ASN A 122 -7.69 10.53 -7.07
C ASN A 122 -8.69 11.67 -7.36
N ASN A 123 -9.54 12.02 -6.40
CA ASN A 123 -10.44 13.17 -6.55
C ASN A 123 -9.67 14.48 -6.48
N PHE A 124 -8.68 14.60 -5.61
CA PHE A 124 -7.78 15.75 -5.55
C PHE A 124 -7.03 15.96 -6.87
N ILE A 125 -6.47 14.90 -7.47
CA ILE A 125 -5.80 14.98 -8.77
C ILE A 125 -6.70 15.59 -9.84
N LYS A 126 -8.01 15.31 -9.84
CA LYS A 126 -8.97 15.86 -10.80
C LYS A 126 -9.19 17.37 -10.69
N LEU A 127 -8.81 17.98 -9.57
CA LEU A 127 -8.89 19.43 -9.38
C LEU A 127 -7.76 20.18 -10.09
N ALA A 128 -6.72 19.48 -10.54
CA ALA A 128 -5.59 20.07 -11.23
C ALA A 128 -5.99 20.66 -12.60
N LYS A 129 -5.48 21.84 -12.91
CA LYS A 129 -5.58 22.41 -14.27
C LYS A 129 -4.59 21.76 -15.22
N ASN A 130 -3.40 21.49 -14.73
CA ASN A 130 -2.32 20.85 -15.47
C ASN A 130 -1.92 19.56 -14.77
N LEU A 131 -2.28 18.43 -15.37
CA LEU A 131 -1.92 17.11 -14.92
C LEU A 131 -0.75 16.59 -15.76
N ILE A 132 0.36 16.31 -15.11
CA ILE A 132 1.58 15.76 -15.72
C ILE A 132 1.75 14.35 -15.20
N VAL A 133 1.81 13.36 -16.07
CA VAL A 133 2.01 11.96 -15.71
C VAL A 133 3.39 11.51 -16.16
N ILE A 134 4.16 10.94 -15.23
CA ILE A 134 5.49 10.38 -15.49
C ILE A 134 5.40 8.87 -15.36
N ASP A 135 5.35 8.19 -16.49
CA ASP A 135 5.29 6.73 -16.57
C ASP A 135 5.84 6.25 -17.92
N PRO A 136 6.89 5.42 -17.97
CA PRO A 136 7.44 4.89 -19.22
C PRO A 136 6.47 3.98 -19.98
N ARG A 137 5.37 3.56 -19.36
CA ARG A 137 4.39 2.60 -19.90
C ARG A 137 3.13 3.28 -20.46
N THR A 138 3.10 4.60 -20.56
CA THR A 138 1.90 5.43 -20.71
C THR A 138 1.02 5.12 -21.91
N LYS A 139 1.56 4.63 -23.01
CA LYS A 139 0.76 4.38 -24.22
C LYS A 139 -0.30 3.29 -24.07
N ASP A 140 -0.10 2.38 -23.10
CA ASP A 140 -0.94 1.17 -23.01
C ASP A 140 -1.72 1.09 -21.68
N ILE A 141 -1.49 1.99 -20.71
CA ILE A 141 -1.93 1.78 -19.33
C ILE A 141 -2.92 2.82 -18.84
N ASP A 142 -2.97 4.00 -19.45
CA ASP A 142 -3.75 5.11 -18.90
C ASP A 142 -4.90 5.57 -19.77
N SER A 143 -5.93 4.75 -19.92
CA SER A 143 -7.15 5.11 -20.64
C SER A 143 -8.07 6.08 -19.87
N LYS A 144 -7.76 6.44 -18.61
CA LYS A 144 -8.62 7.25 -17.76
C LYS A 144 -7.99 8.50 -17.19
N ARG A 145 -6.68 8.67 -17.35
CA ARG A 145 -5.97 9.84 -16.85
C ARG A 145 -5.87 10.85 -18.00
N GLU A 146 -6.65 11.89 -17.92
CA GLU A 146 -6.60 13.03 -18.82
C GLU A 146 -5.39 13.91 -18.56
N GLY A 147 -4.19 13.30 -18.60
CA GLY A 147 -2.93 14.02 -18.44
C GLY A 147 -2.73 15.02 -19.57
N ASN A 148 -2.51 16.28 -19.24
CA ASN A 148 -2.17 17.31 -20.22
C ASN A 148 -0.78 17.08 -20.83
N LEU A 149 0.12 16.50 -20.04
CA LEU A 149 1.47 16.14 -20.45
C LEU A 149 1.82 14.76 -19.91
N ILE A 150 2.35 13.92 -20.80
CA ILE A 150 2.80 12.58 -20.45
C ILE A 150 4.29 12.50 -20.74
N LEU A 151 5.08 12.18 -19.72
CA LEU A 151 6.52 11.99 -19.81
C LEU A 151 6.87 10.51 -19.60
N SER A 152 7.72 9.99 -20.46
CA SER A 152 8.21 8.61 -20.36
C SER A 152 9.35 8.43 -19.36
N GLN A 153 9.89 9.54 -18.84
CA GLN A 153 10.99 9.53 -17.87
C GLN A 153 10.95 10.77 -16.97
N LEU A 154 11.63 10.69 -15.83
CA LEU A 154 11.83 11.83 -14.95
C LEU A 154 12.57 12.94 -15.72
N PRO A 155 12.10 14.20 -15.67
CA PRO A 155 12.78 15.32 -16.29
C PRO A 155 14.18 15.54 -15.71
N ASN A 156 15.15 15.72 -16.60
CA ASN A 156 16.52 16.02 -16.18
C ASN A 156 16.65 17.45 -15.64
N GLU A 157 15.88 18.39 -16.20
CA GLU A 157 15.86 19.79 -15.82
C GLU A 157 14.49 20.15 -15.22
N VAL A 158 14.51 20.70 -14.02
CA VAL A 158 13.32 21.19 -13.31
C VAL A 158 13.52 22.65 -12.97
N VAL A 159 12.58 23.49 -13.41
CA VAL A 159 12.48 24.87 -12.97
C VAL A 159 11.23 24.99 -12.12
N SER A 160 11.44 25.03 -10.82
CA SER A 160 10.34 25.16 -9.86
C SER A 160 10.71 26.18 -8.78
N GLN A 161 9.71 26.63 -8.03
CA GLN A 161 9.89 27.38 -6.80
C GLN A 161 9.45 26.53 -5.62
N LYS A 162 10.18 26.66 -4.50
CA LYS A 162 9.79 25.98 -3.28
C LYS A 162 8.38 26.42 -2.89
N ASN A 163 7.51 25.45 -2.68
CA ASN A 163 6.13 25.68 -2.29
C ASN A 163 5.96 25.33 -0.81
N ASP A 164 6.30 26.28 0.07
CA ASP A 164 6.04 26.18 1.51
C ASP A 164 4.58 26.58 1.78
N ALA A 165 3.64 25.73 1.38
CA ALA A 165 2.21 25.97 1.65
C ALA A 165 1.88 25.53 3.09
N PRO A 166 1.71 26.46 4.03
CA PRO A 166 1.50 26.13 5.46
C PRO A 166 0.20 25.37 5.69
N ASP A 167 -0.78 25.50 4.80
CA ASP A 167 -2.08 24.84 4.93
C ASP A 167 -1.99 23.31 4.90
N TRP A 168 -1.01 22.75 4.20
CA TRP A 168 -0.77 21.30 4.20
C TRP A 168 -0.33 20.81 5.58
N GLN A 169 0.53 21.57 6.28
CA GLN A 169 0.99 21.19 7.61
C GLN A 169 -0.13 21.31 8.63
N ILE A 170 -0.98 22.35 8.53
CA ILE A 170 -2.14 22.54 9.41
C ILE A 170 -3.09 21.34 9.29
N ALA A 171 -3.42 20.91 8.07
CA ALA A 171 -4.30 19.77 7.84
C ALA A 171 -3.69 18.45 8.34
N SER A 172 -2.38 18.30 8.16
CA SER A 172 -1.61 17.14 8.66
C SER A 172 -1.60 17.09 10.19
N ASP A 173 -1.30 18.20 10.87
CA ASP A 173 -1.23 18.29 12.33
C ASP A 173 -2.59 18.05 12.98
N LEU A 174 -3.64 18.55 12.38
CA LEU A 174 -5.00 18.27 12.80
C LEU A 174 -5.35 16.79 12.70
N SER A 175 -5.03 16.18 11.56
CA SER A 175 -5.22 14.73 11.37
C SER A 175 -4.44 13.94 12.42
N ALA A 176 -3.20 14.35 12.70
CA ALA A 176 -2.37 13.72 13.72
C ALA A 176 -2.98 13.85 15.13
N SER A 177 -3.58 15.00 15.44
CA SER A 177 -4.29 15.19 16.72
C SER A 177 -5.46 14.21 16.85
N ILE A 178 -6.31 14.12 15.84
CA ILE A 178 -7.44 13.18 15.83
C ILE A 178 -6.96 11.72 15.99
N ILE A 179 -5.88 11.35 15.29
CA ILE A 179 -5.31 10.00 15.36
C ILE A 179 -4.76 9.70 16.76
N SER A 180 -4.21 10.70 17.45
CA SER A 180 -3.66 10.51 18.79
C SER A 180 -4.73 10.20 19.88
N GLU A 181 -6.00 10.47 19.60
CA GLU A 181 -7.13 10.21 20.47
C GLU A 181 -7.81 8.86 20.21
N LEU A 182 -7.33 8.10 19.22
CA LEU A 182 -7.92 6.81 18.89
C LEU A 182 -7.71 5.78 20.00
N GLU A 183 -8.79 5.11 20.36
CA GLU A 183 -8.75 3.90 21.19
C GLU A 183 -8.39 2.65 20.36
N TRP A 184 -8.37 1.48 21.00
CA TRP A 184 -8.07 0.22 20.33
C TRP A 184 -8.95 0.00 19.10
N SER A 185 -8.34 -0.02 17.94
CA SER A 185 -8.98 -0.08 16.63
C SER A 185 -8.00 -0.62 15.58
N GLU A 186 -8.51 -0.95 14.41
CA GLU A 186 -7.68 -1.36 13.27
C GLU A 186 -6.62 -0.32 12.95
N GLN A 187 -7.02 0.97 12.91
CA GLN A 187 -6.14 2.10 12.58
C GLN A 187 -5.01 2.24 13.61
N LEU A 188 -5.34 2.25 14.89
CA LEU A 188 -4.34 2.40 15.95
C LEU A 188 -3.38 1.20 15.99
N ALA A 189 -3.88 -0.02 15.79
CA ALA A 189 -3.05 -1.21 15.71
C ALA A 189 -2.05 -1.10 14.56
N ILE A 190 -2.52 -0.72 13.36
CA ILE A 190 -1.68 -0.56 12.16
C ILE A 190 -0.63 0.55 12.35
N VAL A 191 -1.00 1.69 12.91
CA VAL A 191 -0.06 2.79 13.22
C VAL A 191 1.06 2.30 14.14
N ASN A 192 0.73 1.57 15.22
CA ASN A 192 1.74 1.08 16.15
C ASN A 192 2.64 0.00 15.53
N ILE A 193 2.07 -0.91 14.74
CA ILE A 193 2.85 -1.91 13.98
C ILE A 193 3.83 -1.19 13.04
N CYS A 194 3.34 -0.31 12.17
CA CYS A 194 4.17 0.37 11.18
C CYS A 194 5.27 1.23 11.80
N LYS A 195 4.99 1.87 12.95
CA LYS A 195 5.98 2.64 13.71
C LYS A 195 7.11 1.75 14.24
N SER A 196 6.83 0.50 14.59
CA SER A 196 7.74 -0.41 15.27
C SER A 196 8.59 -1.28 14.32
N ILE A 197 8.26 -1.33 13.03
CA ILE A 197 9.04 -2.11 12.04
C ILE A 197 10.47 -1.58 11.98
N PRO A 198 11.49 -2.41 12.20
CA PRO A 198 12.89 -1.99 12.10
C PRO A 198 13.26 -1.53 10.69
N THR A 199 14.26 -0.65 10.62
CA THR A 199 14.88 -0.32 9.31
C THR A 199 15.54 -1.55 8.71
N GLN A 200 15.67 -1.57 7.38
CA GLN A 200 16.22 -2.70 6.61
C GLN A 200 15.35 -3.97 6.62
N SER A 201 14.10 -3.86 7.07
CA SER A 201 13.11 -4.92 6.99
C SER A 201 12.18 -4.75 5.80
N ALA A 202 11.55 -5.85 5.37
CA ALA A 202 10.41 -5.80 4.46
C ALA A 202 9.09 -5.72 5.24
N LEU A 203 8.14 -4.95 4.71
CA LEU A 203 6.76 -4.92 5.17
C LEU A 203 5.83 -5.20 3.98
N PHE A 204 5.13 -6.32 4.02
CA PHE A 204 4.04 -6.61 3.10
C PHE A 204 2.71 -6.11 3.68
N ILE A 205 1.96 -5.37 2.88
CA ILE A 205 0.67 -4.83 3.29
C ILE A 205 -0.42 -5.45 2.41
N GLY A 206 -1.32 -6.20 3.06
CA GLY A 206 -2.45 -6.85 2.41
C GLY A 206 -3.46 -5.84 1.85
N SER A 207 -4.17 -6.29 0.84
CA SER A 207 -5.25 -5.54 0.21
C SER A 207 -6.40 -5.25 1.19
N SER A 208 -7.43 -4.54 0.74
CA SER A 208 -8.59 -4.12 1.54
C SER A 208 -8.28 -2.98 2.53
N ARG A 209 -8.57 -3.14 3.83
CA ARG A 209 -8.38 -2.08 4.85
C ARG A 209 -6.91 -1.82 5.15
N PRO A 210 -6.05 -2.84 5.38
CA PRO A 210 -4.68 -2.60 5.86
C PRO A 210 -3.91 -1.56 5.05
N VAL A 211 -3.88 -1.68 3.72
CA VAL A 211 -3.13 -0.76 2.85
C VAL A 211 -3.71 0.66 2.88
N ARG A 212 -5.03 0.81 3.06
CA ARG A 212 -5.70 2.11 3.16
C ARG A 212 -5.45 2.77 4.50
N ASP A 213 -5.41 1.98 5.56
CA ASP A 213 -5.13 2.49 6.90
C ASP A 213 -3.66 2.90 7.05
N VAL A 214 -2.73 2.20 6.40
CA VAL A 214 -1.33 2.65 6.31
C VAL A 214 -1.24 4.00 5.60
N GLU A 215 -1.85 4.16 4.43
CA GLU A 215 -1.83 5.41 3.66
C GLU A 215 -2.41 6.58 4.48
N ALA A 216 -3.56 6.37 5.12
CA ALA A 216 -4.29 7.44 5.78
C ALA A 216 -3.76 7.77 7.18
N PHE A 217 -3.33 6.77 7.95
CA PHE A 217 -3.07 6.93 9.38
C PHE A 217 -1.59 6.87 9.77
N CYS A 218 -0.72 6.29 8.93
CA CYS A 218 0.70 6.21 9.28
C CYS A 218 1.46 7.49 8.95
N LYS A 219 2.47 7.79 9.78
CA LYS A 219 3.38 8.90 9.53
C LYS A 219 4.44 8.50 8.49
N PRO A 220 4.85 9.44 7.63
CA PRO A 220 5.96 9.26 6.72
C PRO A 220 7.24 8.83 7.44
N ARG A 221 7.97 7.92 6.81
CA ARG A 221 9.28 7.45 7.28
C ARG A 221 10.11 6.87 6.15
N SER A 222 11.32 6.42 6.46
CA SER A 222 12.20 5.70 5.54
C SER A 222 12.73 4.42 6.17
N GLY A 223 13.47 3.66 5.38
CA GLY A 223 14.23 2.50 5.85
C GLY A 223 13.44 1.18 5.89
N VAL A 224 12.19 1.16 5.46
CA VAL A 224 11.39 -0.05 5.31
C VAL A 224 11.11 -0.28 3.83
N GLN A 225 11.33 -1.49 3.35
CA GLN A 225 10.90 -1.88 2.00
C GLN A 225 9.43 -2.29 2.03
N VAL A 226 8.57 -1.42 1.54
CA VAL A 226 7.13 -1.69 1.50
C VAL A 226 6.76 -2.40 0.20
N LEU A 227 6.00 -3.49 0.34
CA LEU A 227 5.50 -4.30 -0.77
C LEU A 227 4.00 -4.55 -0.60
N ALA A 228 3.30 -4.64 -1.72
CA ALA A 228 1.88 -4.95 -1.75
C ALA A 228 1.46 -5.49 -3.12
N ASN A 229 0.51 -6.42 -3.15
CA ASN A 229 -0.08 -6.92 -4.39
C ASN A 229 -1.09 -5.90 -4.92
N ARG A 230 -0.63 -4.93 -5.75
CA ARG A 230 -1.46 -3.81 -6.23
C ARG A 230 -1.96 -3.94 -7.67
N GLY A 231 -1.53 -4.94 -8.41
CA GLY A 231 -2.01 -5.21 -9.77
C GLY A 231 -3.51 -5.51 -9.79
N LEU A 232 -3.90 -6.70 -9.37
CA LEU A 232 -5.30 -7.10 -9.19
C LEU A 232 -5.83 -6.83 -7.77
N ALA A 233 -4.94 -6.63 -6.81
CA ALA A 233 -5.27 -6.36 -5.41
C ALA A 233 -6.14 -7.46 -4.75
N GLY A 234 -5.93 -8.72 -5.12
CA GLY A 234 -6.61 -9.88 -4.54
C GLY A 234 -6.24 -10.12 -3.07
N ILE A 235 -7.06 -10.93 -2.40
CA ILE A 235 -6.82 -11.36 -1.02
C ILE A 235 -6.23 -12.77 -0.93
N ASP A 236 -6.14 -13.47 -2.06
CA ASP A 236 -5.50 -14.75 -2.25
C ASP A 236 -3.98 -14.60 -2.46
N GLY A 237 -3.20 -15.65 -2.17
CA GLY A 237 -1.76 -15.69 -2.40
C GLY A 237 -0.91 -14.72 -1.58
N ASN A 238 -1.45 -14.07 -0.55
CA ASN A 238 -0.73 -13.03 0.18
C ASN A 238 0.32 -13.62 1.14
N ILE A 239 0.02 -14.72 1.83
CA ILE A 239 0.98 -15.41 2.71
C ILE A 239 2.11 -16.02 1.88
N SER A 240 1.76 -16.62 0.74
CA SER A 240 2.73 -17.14 -0.23
C SER A 240 3.68 -16.04 -0.72
N THR A 241 3.15 -14.85 -1.02
CA THR A 241 3.95 -13.67 -1.39
C THR A 241 4.87 -13.25 -0.25
N VAL A 242 4.38 -13.22 1.00
CA VAL A 242 5.19 -12.89 2.18
C VAL A 242 6.36 -13.84 2.34
N PHE A 243 6.14 -15.15 2.16
CA PHE A 243 7.22 -16.14 2.23
C PHE A 243 8.24 -15.97 1.08
N GLY A 244 7.78 -15.61 -0.12
CA GLY A 244 8.69 -15.26 -1.22
C GLY A 244 9.54 -14.03 -0.90
N ILE A 245 8.96 -12.98 -0.33
CA ILE A 245 9.69 -11.78 0.13
C ILE A 245 10.73 -12.15 1.19
N ALA A 246 10.38 -13.03 2.12
CA ALA A 246 11.26 -13.43 3.21
C ALA A 246 12.55 -14.15 2.76
N THR A 247 12.65 -14.60 1.52
CA THR A 247 13.91 -15.14 0.98
C THR A 247 14.95 -14.06 0.70
N GLU A 248 14.56 -12.81 0.59
CA GLU A 248 15.42 -11.68 0.22
C GLU A 248 15.74 -10.76 1.42
N PHE A 249 15.03 -10.91 2.55
CA PHE A 249 15.17 -10.03 3.70
C PHE A 249 15.42 -10.82 4.99
N GLU A 250 16.30 -10.32 5.85
CA GLU A 250 16.58 -10.92 7.15
C GLU A 250 15.34 -10.96 8.05
N SER A 251 14.48 -9.95 7.93
CA SER A 251 13.22 -9.85 8.68
C SER A 251 12.10 -9.34 7.80
N THR A 252 11.01 -10.10 7.75
CA THR A 252 9.82 -9.78 6.97
C THR A 252 8.60 -9.68 7.87
N TYR A 253 7.88 -8.59 7.73
CA TYR A 253 6.64 -8.32 8.42
C TYR A 253 5.47 -8.29 7.45
N ALA A 254 4.28 -8.65 7.91
CA ALA A 254 3.06 -8.52 7.10
C ALA A 254 1.89 -8.04 7.95
N ILE A 255 1.00 -7.25 7.34
CA ILE A 255 -0.28 -6.85 7.90
C ILE A 255 -1.37 -7.33 6.96
N LEU A 256 -2.19 -8.26 7.41
CA LEU A 256 -3.25 -8.90 6.62
C LEU A 256 -4.59 -8.74 7.35
N GLY A 257 -5.69 -8.67 6.59
CA GLY A 257 -7.01 -8.89 7.15
C GLY A 257 -7.27 -10.38 7.41
N ASP A 258 -8.27 -10.68 8.23
CA ASP A 258 -8.68 -12.05 8.58
C ASP A 258 -9.10 -12.88 7.35
N LEU A 259 -9.92 -12.31 6.46
CA LEU A 259 -10.30 -13.00 5.22
C LEU A 259 -9.09 -13.24 4.30
N THR A 260 -8.17 -12.28 4.22
CA THR A 260 -6.92 -12.43 3.46
C THR A 260 -6.08 -13.58 4.02
N PHE A 261 -5.98 -13.66 5.34
CA PHE A 261 -5.30 -14.75 6.04
C PHE A 261 -5.95 -16.11 5.73
N LEU A 262 -7.28 -16.19 5.80
CA LEU A 262 -8.03 -17.42 5.52
C LEU A 262 -7.93 -17.87 4.06
N HIS A 263 -7.90 -16.93 3.11
CA HIS A 263 -7.84 -17.25 1.67
C HIS A 263 -6.51 -17.86 1.23
N ASP A 264 -5.43 -17.67 1.99
CA ASP A 264 -4.11 -18.25 1.67
C ASP A 264 -3.51 -19.06 2.83
N ILE A 265 -4.35 -19.53 3.74
CA ILE A 265 -3.91 -20.27 4.93
C ILE A 265 -3.13 -21.55 4.58
N SER A 266 -3.41 -22.15 3.43
CA SER A 266 -2.70 -23.32 2.94
C SER A 266 -1.19 -23.08 2.72
N ALA A 267 -0.78 -21.85 2.46
CA ALA A 267 0.62 -21.47 2.35
C ALA A 267 1.42 -21.76 3.63
N LEU A 268 0.77 -21.77 4.79
CA LEU A 268 1.41 -22.09 6.07
C LEU A 268 1.91 -23.55 6.16
N THR A 269 1.45 -24.44 5.28
CA THR A 269 1.96 -25.81 5.19
C THR A 269 3.34 -25.88 4.54
N ASN A 270 3.68 -24.88 3.71
CA ASN A 270 5.00 -24.73 3.05
C ASN A 270 5.79 -23.57 3.68
N ARG A 271 5.77 -23.51 5.02
CA ARG A 271 6.46 -22.46 5.77
C ARG A 271 7.95 -22.41 5.46
N THR A 272 8.47 -21.20 5.47
CA THR A 272 9.89 -20.92 5.37
C THR A 272 10.59 -21.03 6.73
N ASP A 273 11.90 -21.25 6.73
CA ASP A 273 12.75 -21.11 7.93
C ASP A 273 13.17 -19.66 8.20
N GLN A 274 12.70 -18.74 7.38
CA GLN A 274 12.99 -17.31 7.48
C GLN A 274 12.23 -16.63 8.63
N ASN A 275 12.71 -15.46 9.04
CA ASN A 275 12.08 -14.65 10.07
C ASN A 275 10.87 -13.88 9.51
N VAL A 276 9.68 -14.34 9.83
CA VAL A 276 8.43 -13.76 9.36
C VAL A 276 7.47 -13.49 10.53
N ARG A 277 6.96 -12.27 10.61
CA ARG A 277 5.88 -11.93 11.55
C ARG A 277 4.66 -11.40 10.79
N ILE A 278 3.55 -12.12 10.91
CA ILE A 278 2.28 -11.77 10.27
C ILE A 278 1.31 -11.26 11.34
N TYR A 279 0.90 -10.02 11.22
CA TYR A 279 -0.19 -9.43 12.01
C TYR A 279 -1.49 -9.59 11.24
N VAL A 280 -2.44 -10.31 11.82
CA VAL A 280 -3.76 -10.52 11.26
C VAL A 280 -4.75 -9.61 11.98
N ILE A 281 -5.26 -8.62 11.28
CA ILE A 281 -6.30 -7.70 11.77
C ILE A 281 -7.64 -8.44 11.66
N ASN A 282 -8.12 -8.94 12.79
CA ASN A 282 -9.32 -9.78 12.84
C ASN A 282 -10.52 -8.98 13.33
N ASN A 283 -11.36 -8.56 12.42
CA ASN A 283 -12.65 -7.90 12.66
C ASN A 283 -13.85 -8.81 12.35
N ASN A 284 -13.61 -10.10 12.12
CA ASN A 284 -14.60 -11.13 11.80
C ASN A 284 -15.30 -10.87 10.45
N GLY A 285 -14.53 -10.54 9.40
CA GLY A 285 -15.09 -10.55 8.03
C GLY A 285 -14.73 -9.35 7.15
N GLY A 286 -15.62 -9.02 6.22
CA GLY A 286 -15.41 -8.01 5.17
C GLY A 286 -15.60 -6.56 5.64
N GLY A 287 -14.81 -6.10 6.62
CA GLY A 287 -14.94 -4.75 7.24
C GLY A 287 -14.90 -3.58 6.27
N ILE A 288 -14.20 -3.71 5.14
CA ILE A 288 -14.18 -2.66 4.12
C ILE A 288 -15.58 -2.36 3.55
N PHE A 289 -16.44 -3.36 3.45
CA PHE A 289 -17.78 -3.20 2.90
C PHE A 289 -18.72 -2.48 3.84
N SER A 290 -18.49 -2.54 5.17
CA SER A 290 -19.27 -1.78 6.17
C SER A 290 -19.14 -0.26 6.02
N THR A 291 -18.17 0.21 5.24
CA THR A 291 -18.02 1.64 4.90
C THR A 291 -18.84 2.07 3.67
N LEU A 292 -19.50 1.13 2.98
CA LEU A 292 -20.28 1.42 1.78
C LEU A 292 -21.74 1.76 2.12
N THR A 293 -22.43 2.42 1.18
CA THR A 293 -23.84 2.82 1.31
C THR A 293 -24.80 1.64 1.41
N HIS A 294 -24.36 0.44 1.03
CA HIS A 294 -25.16 -0.79 1.05
C HIS A 294 -25.19 -1.46 2.44
N ARG A 295 -24.47 -0.92 3.43
CA ARG A 295 -24.52 -1.43 4.80
C ARG A 295 -25.95 -1.49 5.30
N GLY A 296 -26.33 -2.65 5.84
CA GLY A 296 -27.66 -2.88 6.37
C GLY A 296 -28.74 -3.26 5.34
N SER A 297 -28.38 -3.40 4.05
CA SER A 297 -29.30 -3.97 3.06
C SER A 297 -29.51 -5.48 3.26
N ASP A 298 -30.63 -5.99 2.77
CA ASP A 298 -30.92 -7.43 2.83
C ASP A 298 -29.79 -8.25 2.17
N GLY A 299 -29.33 -9.29 2.85
CA GLY A 299 -28.24 -10.14 2.38
C GLY A 299 -26.84 -9.56 2.53
N PHE A 300 -26.70 -8.33 3.08
CA PHE A 300 -25.38 -7.70 3.25
C PHE A 300 -24.38 -8.57 4.00
N GLU A 301 -24.81 -9.16 5.12
CA GLU A 301 -23.94 -10.01 5.93
C GLU A 301 -23.49 -11.29 5.22
N SER A 302 -24.34 -11.90 4.41
CA SER A 302 -24.00 -13.13 3.69
C SER A 302 -23.14 -12.89 2.45
N ILE A 303 -23.24 -11.71 1.81
CA ILE A 303 -22.57 -11.42 0.54
C ILE A 303 -21.29 -10.61 0.75
N PHE A 304 -21.34 -9.61 1.62
CA PHE A 304 -20.26 -8.65 1.83
C PHE A 304 -19.58 -8.76 3.21
N GLY A 305 -20.39 -8.86 4.27
CA GLY A 305 -19.90 -8.99 5.63
C GLY A 305 -19.14 -10.28 5.86
N THR A 306 -19.68 -11.37 5.37
CA THR A 306 -19.10 -12.74 5.39
C THR A 306 -18.44 -13.09 6.73
N PRO A 307 -19.15 -12.98 7.88
CA PRO A 307 -18.57 -13.28 9.18
C PRO A 307 -18.20 -14.77 9.27
N HIS A 308 -16.96 -15.05 9.64
CA HIS A 308 -16.46 -16.43 9.66
C HIS A 308 -16.57 -17.09 11.04
N ASN A 309 -16.57 -16.34 12.13
CA ASN A 309 -16.66 -16.83 13.52
C ASN A 309 -15.64 -17.93 13.89
N LEU A 310 -14.45 -17.89 13.27
CA LEU A 310 -13.40 -18.89 13.47
C LEU A 310 -12.38 -18.40 14.50
N ASP A 311 -11.83 -19.32 15.29
CA ASP A 311 -10.64 -19.06 16.09
C ASP A 311 -9.38 -19.20 15.22
N LEU A 312 -8.93 -18.07 14.67
CA LEU A 312 -7.76 -18.02 13.77
C LEU A 312 -6.47 -18.43 14.50
N ALA A 313 -6.38 -18.15 15.80
CA ALA A 313 -5.21 -18.53 16.59
C ALA A 313 -5.14 -20.06 16.77
N ALA A 314 -6.28 -20.70 17.05
CA ALA A 314 -6.35 -22.14 17.13
C ALA A 314 -6.00 -22.81 15.79
N ILE A 315 -6.50 -22.28 14.67
CA ILE A 315 -6.23 -22.80 13.32
C ILE A 315 -4.72 -22.72 13.01
N ALA A 316 -4.11 -21.56 13.23
CA ALA A 316 -2.67 -21.37 13.00
C ALA A 316 -1.81 -22.28 13.92
N SER A 317 -2.20 -22.42 15.17
CA SER A 317 -1.55 -23.32 16.13
C SER A 317 -1.65 -24.78 15.73
N ALA A 318 -2.78 -25.21 15.16
CA ALA A 318 -2.96 -26.57 14.63
C ALA A 318 -2.01 -26.89 13.46
N LEU A 319 -1.50 -25.86 12.77
CA LEU A 319 -0.46 -25.96 11.74
C LEU A 319 0.96 -25.86 12.33
N ASN A 320 1.12 -25.95 13.66
CA ASN A 320 2.38 -25.83 14.39
C ASN A 320 3.10 -24.50 14.17
N ILE A 321 2.35 -23.41 13.99
CA ILE A 321 2.90 -22.04 13.90
C ILE A 321 2.83 -21.39 15.27
N LYS A 322 3.93 -20.70 15.67
CA LYS A 322 3.94 -19.86 16.89
C LYS A 322 2.87 -18.77 16.74
N THR A 323 1.88 -18.76 17.63
CA THR A 323 0.73 -17.86 17.50
C THR A 323 0.42 -17.19 18.84
N SER A 324 -0.01 -15.95 18.77
CA SER A 324 -0.56 -15.20 19.91
C SER A 324 -1.83 -14.46 19.49
N SER A 325 -2.71 -14.20 20.46
CA SER A 325 -3.90 -13.38 20.27
C SER A 325 -3.83 -12.15 21.19
N ILE A 326 -4.12 -10.98 20.64
CA ILE A 326 -4.06 -9.69 21.35
C ILE A 326 -5.34 -8.90 21.12
N ASN A 327 -5.74 -8.06 22.07
CA ASN A 327 -6.93 -7.23 22.01
C ASN A 327 -6.76 -5.85 22.63
N SER A 328 -5.53 -5.39 22.82
CA SER A 328 -5.23 -4.08 23.39
C SER A 328 -3.86 -3.56 22.96
N VAL A 329 -3.66 -2.25 23.10
CA VAL A 329 -2.39 -1.58 22.81
C VAL A 329 -1.24 -2.16 23.66
N ASP A 330 -1.50 -2.44 24.94
CA ASP A 330 -0.46 -2.98 25.84
C ASP A 330 -0.01 -4.37 25.41
N GLN A 331 -0.93 -5.22 24.97
CA GLN A 331 -0.59 -6.54 24.47
C GLN A 331 0.15 -6.44 23.13
N LEU A 332 -0.28 -5.54 22.23
CA LEU A 332 0.43 -5.27 20.99
C LEU A 332 1.87 -4.81 21.27
N ASN A 333 2.07 -3.88 22.18
CA ASN A 333 3.42 -3.39 22.54
C ASN A 333 4.33 -4.49 23.08
N LYS A 334 3.77 -5.43 23.86
CA LYS A 334 4.52 -6.61 24.31
C LYS A 334 4.92 -7.52 23.16
N GLU A 335 4.04 -7.73 22.18
CA GLU A 335 4.37 -8.51 20.97
C GLU A 335 5.40 -7.81 20.08
N LEU A 336 5.30 -6.48 19.91
CA LEU A 336 6.24 -5.69 19.13
C LEU A 336 7.65 -5.70 19.73
N ALA A 337 7.76 -5.81 21.05
CA ALA A 337 9.04 -5.90 21.75
C ALA A 337 9.72 -7.30 21.66
N GLN A 338 8.99 -8.32 21.20
CA GLN A 338 9.57 -9.66 21.04
C GLN A 338 10.49 -9.71 19.81
N PRO A 339 11.65 -10.37 19.91
CA PRO A 339 12.48 -10.59 18.74
C PRO A 339 11.74 -11.42 17.69
N ILE A 340 12.09 -11.21 16.43
CA ILE A 340 11.59 -12.06 15.35
C ILE A 340 12.48 -13.32 15.30
N ASP A 341 11.83 -14.49 15.35
CA ASP A 341 12.49 -15.80 15.36
C ASP A 341 11.55 -16.81 14.68
N GLY A 342 11.88 -17.17 13.44
CA GLY A 342 11.05 -18.02 12.59
C GLY A 342 9.70 -17.38 12.25
N VAL A 343 8.75 -18.21 11.84
CA VAL A 343 7.41 -17.76 11.49
C VAL A 343 6.54 -17.62 12.72
N ARG A 344 5.95 -16.44 12.91
CA ARG A 344 4.99 -16.15 14.00
C ARG A 344 3.79 -15.38 13.47
N ILE A 345 2.61 -15.75 13.94
CA ILE A 345 1.34 -15.09 13.63
C ILE A 345 0.80 -14.43 14.90
N VAL A 346 0.42 -13.16 14.77
CA VAL A 346 -0.21 -12.37 15.83
C VAL A 346 -1.63 -12.03 15.38
N ILE A 347 -2.63 -12.62 16.02
CA ILE A 347 -4.04 -12.34 15.74
C ILE A 347 -4.45 -11.14 16.60
N ALA A 348 -4.64 -10.01 15.97
CA ALA A 348 -5.13 -8.80 16.63
C ALA A 348 -6.67 -8.77 16.54
N GLN A 349 -7.31 -9.10 17.66
CA GLN A 349 -8.76 -9.07 17.79
C GLN A 349 -9.24 -7.61 17.84
N MET A 350 -10.00 -7.22 16.85
CA MET A 350 -10.53 -5.87 16.72
C MET A 350 -11.95 -5.77 17.26
N PRO A 351 -12.43 -4.55 17.58
CA PRO A 351 -13.85 -4.29 17.63
C PRO A 351 -14.57 -4.76 16.36
N ASP A 352 -15.87 -4.96 16.43
CA ASP A 352 -16.63 -5.42 15.28
C ASP A 352 -16.53 -4.45 14.08
N ARG A 353 -16.84 -4.97 12.90
CA ARG A 353 -16.75 -4.25 11.62
C ARG A 353 -17.56 -2.95 11.60
N GLU A 354 -18.70 -2.95 12.29
CA GLU A 354 -19.59 -1.80 12.35
C GLU A 354 -19.03 -0.69 13.21
N SER A 355 -18.53 -1.03 14.40
CA SER A 355 -17.83 -0.11 15.31
C SER A 355 -16.65 0.54 14.60
N ASN A 356 -15.85 -0.22 13.85
CA ASN A 356 -14.73 0.32 13.09
C ASN A 356 -15.19 1.24 11.94
N SER A 357 -16.28 0.91 11.25
CA SER A 357 -16.86 1.78 10.22
C SER A 357 -17.40 3.09 10.82
N ASP A 358 -18.01 3.04 11.98
CA ASP A 358 -18.54 4.23 12.66
C ASP A 358 -17.41 5.10 13.22
N LEU A 359 -16.32 4.49 13.71
CA LEU A 359 -15.11 5.22 14.08
C LEU A 359 -14.55 6.01 12.88
N LEU A 360 -14.46 5.40 11.72
CA LEU A 360 -14.00 6.08 10.49
C LEU A 360 -14.90 7.27 10.13
N LYS A 361 -16.22 7.13 10.25
CA LYS A 361 -17.15 8.27 10.04
C LYS A 361 -16.92 9.38 11.06
N GLN A 362 -16.67 9.06 12.32
CA GLN A 362 -16.35 10.04 13.36
C GLN A 362 -15.06 10.79 13.05
N VAL A 363 -14.00 10.07 12.65
CA VAL A 363 -12.73 10.66 12.23
C VAL A 363 -12.93 11.64 11.06
N HIS A 364 -13.66 11.23 10.02
CA HIS A 364 -13.96 12.12 8.90
C HIS A 364 -14.82 13.33 9.33
N SER A 365 -15.81 13.14 10.19
CA SER A 365 -16.64 14.24 10.70
C SER A 365 -15.86 15.24 11.57
N SER A 366 -14.82 14.77 12.27
CA SER A 366 -13.96 15.64 13.09
C SER A 366 -13.09 16.55 12.23
N LEU A 367 -12.71 16.11 11.02
CA LEU A 367 -12.02 16.95 10.04
C LEU A 367 -12.90 18.07 9.47
N GLN A 368 -14.22 17.84 9.37
CA GLN A 368 -15.17 18.80 8.79
C GLN A 368 -15.51 19.98 9.70
N LYS A 369 -15.12 19.93 10.98
CA LYS A 369 -15.44 20.97 11.98
C LYS A 369 -14.52 22.20 11.92
N ILE A 370 -13.70 22.27 10.90
CA ILE A 370 -12.71 23.31 10.64
C ILE A 370 -13.11 24.11 9.41
#